data_389b2054a01fd914f9362a23e4a9be63
#
_entry.id   389b2054a01fd914f9362a23e4a9be63
#
_cell.length_a   1.000
_cell.length_b   1.000
_cell.length_c   1.000
_cell.angle_alpha   90.00
_cell.angle_beta   90.00
_cell.angle_gamma   90.00
#
_symmetry.space_group_name_H-M   'P 1'
#
loop_
_entity.id
_entity.type
_entity.pdbx_description
1 polymer ?
#
loop_
_entity_poly.entity_id
_entity_poly.type
_entity_poly.pdbx_seq_one_letter_code
_entity_poly.pdbx_strand_id
1 'polypeptide(L)'
;MTTRTVSLDDKYDLDVCDVFLSGSQAIVRLALMQAARDRRAGLDTAGYVTGYRGSPLGGLDQQFARAKPVLSQNGIIFEPALNEDLAATALWGAQQAEIRGEGRHDGVFGIWYGKGPGVDRSGDAFRHANLSGTSRNGGVLALIWLLYTSPSPRD
;
A
#
# COMPACT_ATOMS: atom_id res chain seq x y z
N MET A 1 15.86 -19.00 -29.55
CA MET A 1 15.18 -18.55 -28.31
C MET A 1 16.27 -18.25 -27.29
N THR A 2 16.46 -16.98 -26.98
CA THR A 2 17.42 -16.57 -25.95
C THR A 2 16.77 -16.85 -24.59
N THR A 3 17.31 -17.81 -23.85
CA THR A 3 16.88 -18.08 -22.48
C THR A 3 17.25 -16.88 -21.62
N ARG A 4 16.24 -16.18 -21.09
CA ARG A 4 16.44 -15.11 -20.13
C ARG A 4 16.93 -15.71 -18.79
N THR A 5 17.93 -15.10 -18.18
CA THR A 5 18.34 -15.43 -16.82
C THR A 5 17.28 -14.89 -15.86
N VAL A 6 16.67 -15.75 -15.04
CA VAL A 6 15.67 -15.37 -14.02
C VAL A 6 16.39 -14.85 -12.79
N SER A 7 15.92 -13.71 -12.26
CA SER A 7 16.43 -13.10 -11.04
C SER A 7 15.34 -13.03 -9.97
N LEU A 8 15.73 -13.09 -8.70
CA LEU A 8 14.82 -12.85 -7.58
C LEU A 8 14.31 -11.41 -7.54
N ASP A 9 14.99 -10.48 -8.21
CA ASP A 9 14.60 -9.07 -8.30
C ASP A 9 13.64 -8.79 -9.45
N ASP A 10 13.38 -9.75 -10.33
CA ASP A 10 12.38 -9.67 -11.40
C ASP A 10 10.98 -9.27 -10.88
N LYS A 11 10.70 -9.59 -9.60
CA LYS A 11 9.46 -9.18 -8.92
C LYS A 11 9.26 -7.66 -8.87
N TYR A 12 10.32 -6.87 -8.99
CA TYR A 12 10.29 -5.40 -8.99
C TYR A 12 10.38 -4.81 -10.40
N ASP A 13 10.81 -5.60 -11.38
CA ASP A 13 10.90 -5.20 -12.78
C ASP A 13 9.54 -5.35 -13.46
N LEU A 14 8.92 -4.23 -13.82
CA LEU A 14 7.58 -4.20 -14.41
C LEU A 14 7.55 -4.57 -15.90
N ASP A 15 8.70 -4.61 -16.55
CA ASP A 15 8.80 -5.04 -17.95
C ASP A 15 8.82 -6.58 -18.06
N VAL A 16 9.02 -7.25 -16.94
CA VAL A 16 8.96 -8.71 -16.83
C VAL A 16 7.53 -9.14 -16.52
N CYS A 17 6.89 -9.82 -17.46
CA CYS A 17 5.51 -10.30 -17.30
C CYS A 17 5.42 -11.63 -16.54
N ASP A 18 6.34 -12.56 -16.81
CA ASP A 18 6.32 -13.89 -16.20
C ASP A 18 7.20 -13.92 -14.95
N VAL A 19 6.59 -13.62 -13.80
CA VAL A 19 7.27 -13.60 -12.50
C VAL A 19 6.58 -14.53 -11.51
N PHE A 20 7.36 -15.24 -10.73
CA PHE A 20 6.86 -16.03 -9.61
C PHE A 20 6.85 -15.17 -8.34
N LEU A 21 5.67 -14.97 -7.75
CA LEU A 21 5.46 -14.08 -6.61
C LEU A 21 4.67 -14.77 -5.50
N SER A 22 5.00 -14.47 -4.25
CA SER A 22 4.06 -14.66 -3.15
C SER A 22 3.00 -13.56 -3.16
N GLY A 23 1.85 -13.79 -2.49
CA GLY A 23 0.79 -12.78 -2.39
C GLY A 23 1.28 -11.45 -1.81
N SER A 24 2.13 -11.48 -0.77
CA SER A 24 2.69 -10.25 -0.19
C SER A 24 3.67 -9.54 -1.13
N GLN A 25 4.42 -10.26 -1.96
CA GLN A 25 5.26 -9.67 -3.00
C GLN A 25 4.42 -9.06 -4.14
N ALA A 26 3.32 -9.68 -4.49
CA ALA A 26 2.38 -9.15 -5.48
C ALA A 26 1.79 -7.80 -5.03
N ILE A 27 1.50 -7.63 -3.74
CA ILE A 27 1.04 -6.35 -3.18
C ILE A 27 2.10 -5.25 -3.30
N VAL A 28 3.38 -5.57 -3.04
CA VAL A 28 4.47 -4.61 -3.28
C VAL A 28 4.55 -4.23 -4.76
N ARG A 29 4.48 -5.22 -5.66
CA ARG A 29 4.47 -4.99 -7.10
C ARG A 29 3.26 -4.16 -7.54
N LEU A 30 2.08 -4.34 -6.92
CA LEU A 30 0.89 -3.54 -7.19
C LEU A 30 1.14 -2.05 -6.95
N ALA A 31 1.83 -1.69 -5.86
CA ALA A 31 2.18 -0.29 -5.59
C ALA A 31 3.10 0.30 -6.69
N LEU A 32 4.10 -0.48 -7.14
CA LEU A 32 4.98 -0.08 -8.23
C LEU A 32 4.21 0.06 -9.56
N MET A 33 3.29 -0.85 -9.83
CA MET A 33 2.42 -0.82 -11.02
C MET A 33 1.52 0.41 -11.02
N GLN A 34 0.97 0.79 -9.85
CA GLN A 34 0.16 2.00 -9.74
C GLN A 34 0.99 3.25 -10.08
N ALA A 35 2.17 3.41 -9.48
CA ALA A 35 3.06 4.53 -9.78
C ALA A 35 3.46 4.57 -11.27
N ALA A 36 3.75 3.42 -11.87
CA ALA A 36 4.09 3.33 -13.29
C ALA A 36 2.92 3.66 -14.20
N ARG A 37 1.70 3.23 -13.83
CA ARG A 37 0.46 3.54 -14.56
C ARG A 37 0.18 5.04 -14.57
N ASP A 38 0.30 5.68 -13.43
CA ASP A 38 0.06 7.11 -13.28
C ASP A 38 1.07 7.92 -14.10
N ARG A 39 2.36 7.58 -14.03
CA ARG A 39 3.38 8.21 -14.88
C ARG A 39 3.10 8.06 -16.38
N ARG A 40 2.64 6.88 -16.81
CA ARG A 40 2.24 6.67 -18.22
C ARG A 40 1.03 7.51 -18.63
N ALA A 41 0.17 7.84 -17.68
CA ALA A 41 -0.97 8.74 -17.85
C ALA A 41 -0.58 10.23 -17.77
N GLY A 42 0.69 10.56 -17.54
CA GLY A 42 1.18 11.94 -17.39
C GLY A 42 0.88 12.56 -16.03
N LEU A 43 0.58 11.73 -15.02
CA LEU A 43 0.32 12.17 -13.66
C LEU A 43 1.56 12.07 -12.78
N ASP A 44 1.81 13.09 -11.98
CA ASP A 44 2.82 13.10 -10.91
C ASP A 44 2.17 12.72 -9.57
N THR A 45 1.85 11.45 -9.39
CA THR A 45 1.31 10.95 -8.12
C THR A 45 2.42 10.42 -7.21
N ALA A 46 2.20 10.51 -5.88
CA ALA A 46 3.04 9.86 -4.88
C ALA A 46 2.33 8.66 -4.27
N GLY A 47 3.10 7.70 -3.77
CA GLY A 47 2.59 6.55 -3.01
C GLY A 47 2.91 6.67 -1.52
N TYR A 48 1.97 6.31 -0.65
CA TYR A 48 2.21 6.22 0.78
C TYR A 48 1.69 4.90 1.35
N VAL A 49 2.59 4.08 1.87
CA VAL A 49 2.30 2.76 2.43
C VAL A 49 2.59 2.77 3.92
N THR A 50 1.58 2.48 4.73
CA THR A 50 1.72 2.48 6.19
C THR A 50 0.78 1.46 6.82
N GLY A 51 1.10 1.05 8.03
CA GLY A 51 0.36 0.08 8.83
C GLY A 51 1.14 -0.25 10.09
N TYR A 52 0.66 -1.18 10.88
CA TYR A 52 1.31 -1.57 12.12
C TYR A 52 2.18 -2.81 11.95
N ARG A 53 3.47 -2.71 12.29
CA ARG A 53 4.44 -3.83 12.21
C ARG A 53 4.04 -5.07 13.01
N GLY A 54 3.36 -4.88 14.13
CA GLY A 54 2.85 -5.99 14.96
C GLY A 54 1.68 -6.74 14.31
N SER A 55 1.22 -6.33 13.15
CA SER A 55 0.15 -7.00 12.43
C SER A 55 0.72 -8.15 11.60
N PRO A 56 0.41 -9.43 11.90
CA PRO A 56 0.96 -10.57 11.21
C PRO A 56 0.25 -10.78 9.85
N LEU A 57 0.50 -9.90 8.90
CA LEU A 57 -0.03 -9.99 7.54
C LEU A 57 0.92 -10.77 6.62
N GLY A 58 1.25 -12.02 6.99
CA GLY A 58 2.11 -12.86 6.16
C GLY A 58 3.48 -12.24 5.85
N GLY A 59 3.99 -11.37 6.73
CA GLY A 59 5.25 -10.68 6.53
C GLY A 59 5.18 -9.54 5.50
N LEU A 60 4.01 -8.99 5.23
CA LEU A 60 3.81 -7.90 4.26
C LEU A 60 4.69 -6.68 4.56
N ASP A 61 4.79 -6.28 5.83
CA ASP A 61 5.66 -5.20 6.30
C ASP A 61 7.13 -5.47 5.97
N GLN A 62 7.58 -6.73 6.10
CA GLN A 62 8.93 -7.15 5.74
C GLN A 62 9.18 -7.06 4.22
N GLN A 63 8.18 -7.39 3.41
CA GLN A 63 8.31 -7.27 1.95
C GLN A 63 8.41 -5.79 1.53
N PHE A 64 7.60 -4.91 2.11
CA PHE A 64 7.73 -3.47 1.89
C PHE A 64 9.07 -2.92 2.39
N ALA A 65 9.55 -3.36 3.56
CA ALA A 65 10.84 -2.95 4.09
C ALA A 65 12.01 -3.36 3.17
N ARG A 66 11.98 -4.58 2.62
CA ARG A 66 12.99 -5.05 1.65
C ARG A 66 12.93 -4.28 0.34
N ALA A 67 11.74 -3.88 -0.08
CA ALA A 67 11.52 -3.12 -1.32
C ALA A 67 11.74 -1.61 -1.15
N LYS A 68 12.05 -1.12 0.05
CA LYS A 68 12.13 0.33 0.33
C LYS A 68 13.00 1.11 -0.67
N PRO A 69 14.17 0.63 -1.12
CA PRO A 69 14.96 1.35 -2.11
C PRO A 69 14.23 1.54 -3.44
N VAL A 70 13.63 0.47 -3.97
CA VAL A 70 12.90 0.53 -5.25
C VAL A 70 11.61 1.33 -5.12
N LEU A 71 10.92 1.27 -3.99
CA LEU A 71 9.73 2.07 -3.71
C LEU A 71 10.08 3.57 -3.72
N SER A 72 11.14 3.97 -3.01
CA SER A 72 11.60 5.37 -2.96
C SER A 72 11.98 5.90 -4.34
N GLN A 73 12.64 5.11 -5.17
CA GLN A 73 12.97 5.46 -6.56
C GLN A 73 11.71 5.68 -7.42
N ASN A 74 10.59 5.12 -7.01
CA ASN A 74 9.30 5.24 -7.70
C ASN A 74 8.33 6.23 -7.03
N GLY A 75 8.81 7.10 -6.13
CA GLY A 75 7.99 8.09 -5.45
C GLY A 75 7.03 7.48 -4.40
N ILE A 76 7.36 6.29 -3.89
CA ILE A 76 6.54 5.61 -2.90
C ILE A 76 7.26 5.61 -1.54
N ILE A 77 6.62 6.18 -0.54
CA ILE A 77 7.10 6.18 0.84
C ILE A 77 6.52 4.98 1.58
N PHE A 78 7.38 4.16 2.16
CA PHE A 78 6.98 3.12 3.11
C PHE A 78 7.43 3.51 4.52
N GLU A 79 6.47 3.76 5.39
CA GLU A 79 6.71 4.16 6.77
C GLU A 79 5.70 3.50 7.73
N PRO A 80 6.10 2.43 8.42
CA PRO A 80 5.25 1.79 9.42
C PRO A 80 4.94 2.74 10.58
N ALA A 81 3.67 2.77 10.99
CA ALA A 81 3.23 3.56 12.13
C ALA A 81 3.41 2.79 13.46
N LEU A 82 3.28 3.52 14.55
CA LEU A 82 3.31 2.95 15.91
C LEU A 82 2.10 2.07 16.22
N ASN A 83 0.97 2.37 15.59
CA ASN A 83 -0.25 1.57 15.64
C ASN A 83 -1.13 1.80 14.41
N GLU A 84 -2.19 1.02 14.28
CA GLU A 84 -3.11 1.03 13.14
C GLU A 84 -3.86 2.35 12.99
N ASP A 85 -4.25 2.97 14.10
CA ASP A 85 -5.00 4.22 14.13
C ASP A 85 -4.16 5.40 13.65
N LEU A 86 -2.91 5.49 14.11
CA LEU A 86 -1.96 6.48 13.60
C LEU A 86 -1.66 6.28 12.11
N ALA A 87 -1.58 5.03 11.64
CA ALA A 87 -1.42 4.74 10.22
C ALA A 87 -2.63 5.25 9.41
N ALA A 88 -3.84 5.00 9.88
CA ALA A 88 -5.06 5.45 9.22
C ALA A 88 -5.15 6.98 9.21
N THR A 89 -4.81 7.63 10.30
CA THR A 89 -4.80 9.09 10.43
C THR A 89 -3.75 9.73 9.51
N ALA A 90 -2.56 9.14 9.41
CA ALA A 90 -1.51 9.63 8.52
C ALA A 90 -1.93 9.55 7.03
N LEU A 91 -2.59 8.45 6.63
CA LEU A 91 -3.14 8.31 5.29
C LEU A 91 -4.27 9.30 5.03
N TRP A 92 -5.16 9.50 6.00
CA TRP A 92 -6.19 10.53 5.89
C TRP A 92 -5.55 11.91 5.69
N GLY A 93 -4.55 12.28 6.49
CA GLY A 93 -3.80 13.53 6.33
C GLY A 93 -3.19 13.68 4.95
N ALA A 94 -2.56 12.63 4.41
CA ALA A 94 -2.00 12.63 3.06
C ALA A 94 -3.06 12.90 1.97
N GLN A 95 -4.28 12.37 2.12
CA GLN A 95 -5.38 12.65 1.20
C GLN A 95 -5.87 14.11 1.29
N GLN A 96 -5.86 14.68 2.51
CA GLN A 96 -6.35 16.04 2.72
C GLN A 96 -5.40 17.12 2.20
N ALA A 97 -4.10 16.88 2.19
CA ALA A 97 -3.12 17.84 1.70
C ALA A 97 -3.41 18.26 0.25
N GLU A 98 -3.74 17.30 -0.62
CA GLU A 98 -4.07 17.58 -2.03
C GLU A 98 -5.41 18.34 -2.17
N ILE A 99 -6.42 17.99 -1.38
CA ILE A 99 -7.73 18.68 -1.42
C ILE A 99 -7.59 20.13 -1.01
N ARG A 100 -6.69 20.43 -0.07
CA ARG A 100 -6.46 21.80 0.44
C ARG A 100 -5.52 22.62 -0.42
N GLY A 101 -4.94 22.04 -1.47
CA GLY A 101 -3.95 22.71 -2.31
C GLY A 101 -2.58 22.87 -1.64
N GLU A 102 -2.31 22.14 -0.57
CA GLU A 102 -1.03 22.12 0.15
C GLU A 102 -0.12 20.99 -0.34
N GLY A 103 -0.63 20.11 -1.18
CA GLY A 103 0.08 18.99 -1.77
C GLY A 103 1.10 19.42 -2.82
N ARG A 104 2.02 18.51 -3.12
CA ARG A 104 3.09 18.71 -4.11
C ARG A 104 2.93 17.82 -5.33
N HIS A 105 1.92 16.96 -5.33
CA HIS A 105 1.66 15.95 -6.35
C HIS A 105 0.22 16.07 -6.87
N ASP A 106 -0.06 15.46 -8.00
CA ASP A 106 -1.42 15.41 -8.57
C ASP A 106 -2.39 14.57 -7.73
N GLY A 107 -1.85 13.77 -6.81
CA GLY A 107 -2.58 12.95 -5.87
C GLY A 107 -1.66 12.01 -5.10
N VAL A 108 -2.18 11.42 -4.02
CA VAL A 108 -1.48 10.40 -3.23
C VAL A 108 -2.30 9.12 -3.23
N PHE A 109 -1.76 8.03 -3.78
CA PHE A 109 -2.35 6.72 -3.54
C PHE A 109 -1.79 6.11 -2.26
N GLY A 110 -2.65 5.60 -1.42
CA GLY A 110 -2.30 5.05 -0.13
C GLY A 110 -2.55 3.55 -0.03
N ILE A 111 -1.72 2.85 0.74
CA ILE A 111 -1.98 1.48 1.18
C ILE A 111 -1.91 1.44 2.71
N TRP A 112 -3.03 1.10 3.33
CA TRP A 112 -3.10 0.78 4.73
C TRP A 112 -3.16 -0.73 4.92
N TYR A 113 -2.46 -1.26 5.93
CA TYR A 113 -2.56 -2.68 6.25
C TYR A 113 -2.72 -2.89 7.77
N GLY A 114 -3.61 -3.80 8.12
CA GLY A 114 -3.91 -4.16 9.50
C GLY A 114 -4.78 -5.41 9.61
N LYS A 115 -4.92 -5.94 10.81
CA LYS A 115 -5.84 -7.05 11.12
C LYS A 115 -7.14 -6.52 11.74
N GLY A 116 -8.13 -7.40 11.93
CA GLY A 116 -9.46 -7.07 12.44
C GLY A 116 -9.47 -6.11 13.64
N PRO A 117 -8.77 -6.39 14.76
CA PRO A 117 -8.71 -5.45 15.88
C PRO A 117 -8.14 -4.08 15.53
N GLY A 118 -7.21 -4.00 14.56
CA GLY A 118 -6.69 -2.73 14.06
C GLY A 118 -7.73 -1.94 13.26
N VAL A 119 -8.61 -2.63 12.53
CA VAL A 119 -9.75 -2.01 11.83
C VAL A 119 -10.72 -1.39 12.84
N ASP A 120 -11.08 -2.17 13.87
CA ASP A 120 -12.00 -1.70 14.93
C ASP A 120 -11.44 -0.46 15.62
N ARG A 121 -10.16 -0.49 15.97
CA ARG A 121 -9.45 0.63 16.57
C ARG A 121 -9.42 1.86 15.66
N SER A 122 -9.25 1.68 14.37
CA SER A 122 -9.12 2.75 13.36
C SER A 122 -10.45 3.20 12.79
N GLY A 123 -11.57 2.69 13.29
CA GLY A 123 -12.91 2.90 12.75
C GLY A 123 -13.30 4.38 12.66
N ASP A 124 -12.91 5.19 13.62
CA ASP A 124 -13.18 6.63 13.62
C ASP A 124 -12.38 7.34 12.52
N ALA A 125 -11.08 7.09 12.44
CA ALA A 125 -10.22 7.66 11.39
C ALA A 125 -10.72 7.28 9.99
N PHE A 126 -11.15 6.03 9.77
CA PHE A 126 -11.71 5.58 8.48
C PHE A 126 -13.03 6.28 8.13
N ARG A 127 -13.94 6.48 9.09
CA ARG A 127 -15.18 7.20 8.87
C ARG A 127 -14.93 8.65 8.48
N HIS A 128 -14.05 9.32 9.20
CA HIS A 128 -13.68 10.71 8.90
C HIS A 128 -12.96 10.82 7.56
N ALA A 129 -12.04 9.93 7.25
CA ALA A 129 -11.37 9.89 5.96
C ALA A 129 -12.35 9.69 4.79
N ASN A 130 -13.30 8.76 4.96
CA ASN A 130 -14.33 8.49 3.96
C ASN A 130 -15.28 9.68 3.77
N LEU A 131 -15.66 10.37 4.86
CA LEU A 131 -16.51 11.58 4.81
C LEU A 131 -15.77 12.74 4.13
N SER A 132 -14.50 12.93 4.42
CA SER A 132 -13.68 14.01 3.88
C SER A 132 -13.29 13.78 2.42
N GLY A 133 -13.27 12.53 1.98
CA GLY A 133 -12.92 12.15 0.61
C GLY A 133 -11.43 12.26 0.30
N THR A 134 -11.14 12.15 -0.99
CA THR A 134 -9.79 12.24 -1.56
C THR A 134 -9.78 13.18 -2.76
N SER A 135 -8.59 13.62 -3.19
CA SER A 135 -8.46 14.30 -4.47
C SER A 135 -8.81 13.36 -5.63
N ARG A 136 -8.99 13.90 -6.83
CA ARG A 136 -9.35 13.14 -8.03
C ARG A 136 -8.39 11.98 -8.31
N ASN A 137 -7.11 12.16 -8.05
CA ASN A 137 -6.05 11.18 -8.31
C ASN A 137 -5.52 10.56 -7.01
N GLY A 138 -6.22 10.75 -5.89
CA GLY A 138 -5.94 10.12 -4.61
C GLY A 138 -6.77 8.86 -4.38
N GLY A 139 -6.53 8.22 -3.28
CA GLY A 139 -7.29 7.06 -2.83
C GLY A 139 -6.50 6.15 -1.90
N VAL A 140 -7.19 5.35 -1.11
CA VAL A 140 -6.56 4.43 -0.15
C VAL A 140 -7.09 3.02 -0.34
N LEU A 141 -6.18 2.06 -0.50
CA LEU A 141 -6.46 0.63 -0.44
C LEU A 141 -6.21 0.14 0.99
N ALA A 142 -7.26 -0.36 1.66
CA ALA A 142 -7.12 -1.00 2.95
C ALA A 142 -6.99 -2.53 2.78
N LEU A 143 -5.89 -3.08 3.27
CA LEU A 143 -5.61 -4.51 3.29
C LEU A 143 -5.88 -5.03 4.70
N ILE A 144 -6.95 -5.81 4.83
CA ILE A 144 -7.43 -6.29 6.12
C ILE A 144 -7.23 -7.80 6.19
N TRP A 145 -6.53 -8.25 7.23
CA TRP A 145 -6.44 -9.66 7.55
C TRP A 145 -7.43 -9.99 8.66
N LEU A 146 -8.33 -10.90 8.38
CA LEU A 146 -9.20 -11.48 9.39
C LEU A 146 -8.48 -12.69 9.99
N LEU A 147 -8.12 -12.61 11.27
CA LEU A 147 -7.52 -13.73 12.01
C LEU A 147 -8.49 -14.90 12.27
N TYR A 148 -9.74 -14.73 11.92
CA TYR A 148 -10.79 -15.73 12.11
C TYR A 148 -11.16 -16.39 10.79
N THR A 149 -10.22 -17.14 10.22
CA THR A 149 -10.55 -18.40 9.60
C THR A 149 -10.31 -19.49 10.64
N SER A 150 -10.90 -19.39 11.82
CA SER A 150 -11.14 -20.60 12.57
C SER A 150 -12.09 -21.42 11.72
N PRO A 151 -11.85 -22.72 11.54
CA PRO A 151 -12.85 -23.58 10.91
C PRO A 151 -14.17 -23.32 11.58
N SER A 152 -15.21 -23.11 10.76
CA SER A 152 -16.56 -23.01 11.27
C SER A 152 -16.80 -24.20 12.20
N PRO A 153 -17.47 -24.04 13.35
CA PRO A 153 -17.82 -25.20 14.19
C PRO A 153 -18.68 -26.24 13.48
N ARG A 154 -18.91 -26.07 12.18
CA ARG A 154 -19.67 -26.94 11.29
C ARG A 154 -18.81 -27.69 10.28
N ASP A 155 -17.49 -27.49 10.26
CA ASP A 155 -16.56 -28.20 9.36
C ASP A 155 -15.91 -29.38 10.09
#